data_19e993e6e0734f0e7ccb409b511ba4f9
#
_entry.id   19e993e6e0734f0e7ccb409b511ba4f9
#
_cell.length_a   1.000
_cell.length_b   1.000
_cell.length_c   1.000
_cell.angle_alpha   90.00
_cell.angle_beta   90.00
_cell.angle_gamma   90.00
#
_symmetry.space_group_name_H-M   'P 1'
#
loop_
_entity.id
_entity.type
_entity.pdbx_description
1 polymer ?
#
loop_
_entity_poly.entity_id
_entity_poly.type
_entity_poly.pdbx_seq_one_letter_code
_entity_poly.pdbx_strand_id
1 'polypeptide(L)'
;MQTETVGGAVFEQWEPAEVRAAFDRHEVVIIDVRTPQEYAFEHIEGALLAPMAMFKPQNLPSQEGKPIVFHCGSGVRSRRVAEACMEAGFTRIAHMTGGFTAWKEAKLPYVGINPATGAPRVVEPTT
;
A
#
# COMPACT_ATOMS: atom_id res chain seq x y z
N MET A 1 13.65 5.25 -3.78
CA MET A 1 13.00 4.11 -4.45
C MET A 1 14.07 3.19 -5.01
N GLN A 2 13.88 1.89 -4.83
CA GLN A 2 14.77 0.89 -5.39
C GLN A 2 13.98 0.06 -6.40
N THR A 3 14.68 -0.49 -7.40
CA THR A 3 14.06 -1.34 -8.41
C THR A 3 14.78 -2.69 -8.49
N GLU A 4 14.00 -3.72 -8.83
CA GLU A 4 14.50 -5.07 -8.99
C GLU A 4 13.86 -5.64 -10.27
N THR A 5 14.63 -6.34 -11.08
CA THR A 5 14.07 -7.01 -12.27
C THR A 5 13.69 -8.44 -11.90
N VAL A 6 12.43 -8.79 -12.13
CA VAL A 6 11.90 -10.11 -11.82
C VAL A 6 11.21 -10.65 -13.07
N GLY A 7 11.80 -11.67 -13.71
CA GLY A 7 11.20 -12.30 -14.90
C GLY A 7 10.87 -11.33 -16.03
N GLY A 8 11.67 -10.30 -16.23
CA GLY A 8 11.43 -9.28 -17.25
C GLY A 8 10.55 -8.12 -16.80
N ALA A 9 9.92 -8.22 -15.62
CA ALA A 9 9.15 -7.13 -15.05
C ALA A 9 10.01 -6.27 -14.11
N VAL A 10 9.62 -5.02 -13.93
CA VAL A 10 10.27 -4.10 -12.98
C VAL A 10 9.45 -4.06 -11.70
N PHE A 11 10.06 -4.45 -10.59
CA PHE A 11 9.48 -4.37 -9.26
C PHE A 11 10.09 -3.18 -8.53
N GLU A 12 9.24 -2.21 -8.17
CA GLU A 12 9.67 -0.99 -7.48
C GLU A 12 9.39 -1.10 -5.99
N GLN A 13 10.38 -0.74 -5.19
CA GLN A 13 10.27 -0.71 -3.74
C GLN A 13 10.37 0.74 -3.28
N TRP A 14 9.26 1.27 -2.78
CA TRP A 14 9.12 2.67 -2.39
C TRP A 14 9.19 2.81 -0.87
N GLU A 15 9.87 3.86 -0.42
CA GLU A 15 9.86 4.24 1.00
C GLU A 15 8.53 4.94 1.34
N PRO A 16 8.06 4.86 2.61
CA PRO A 16 6.81 5.52 3.00
C PRO A 16 6.74 7.00 2.64
N ALA A 17 7.83 7.74 2.84
CA ALA A 17 7.84 9.17 2.51
C ALA A 17 7.66 9.42 1.01
N GLU A 18 8.20 8.56 0.16
CA GLU A 18 8.02 8.65 -1.29
C GLU A 18 6.57 8.39 -1.68
N VAL A 19 5.96 7.36 -1.06
CA VAL A 19 4.55 7.04 -1.30
C VAL A 19 3.67 8.21 -0.88
N ARG A 20 3.92 8.77 0.30
CA ARG A 20 3.15 9.91 0.82
C ARG A 20 3.23 11.10 -0.11
N ALA A 21 4.43 11.45 -0.56
CA ALA A 21 4.63 12.59 -1.44
C ALA A 21 3.90 12.41 -2.78
N ALA A 22 4.01 11.22 -3.37
CA ALA A 22 3.33 10.92 -4.65
C ALA A 22 1.82 10.88 -4.47
N PHE A 23 1.32 10.31 -3.37
CA PHE A 23 -0.10 10.25 -3.10
C PHE A 23 -0.69 11.66 -2.92
N ASP A 24 0.01 12.54 -2.22
CA ASP A 24 -0.43 13.93 -2.02
C ASP A 24 -0.51 14.69 -3.34
N ARG A 25 0.30 14.32 -4.34
CA ARG A 25 0.25 14.89 -5.68
C ARG A 25 -0.72 14.16 -6.61
N HIS A 26 -1.47 13.19 -6.09
CA HIS A 26 -2.42 12.38 -6.86
C HIS A 26 -1.75 11.58 -7.98
N GLU A 27 -0.52 11.14 -7.76
CA GLU A 27 0.26 10.42 -8.76
C GLU A 27 0.24 8.90 -8.61
N VAL A 28 -0.25 8.38 -7.48
CA VAL A 28 -0.32 6.93 -7.25
C VAL A 28 -1.65 6.54 -6.61
N VAL A 29 -2.02 5.28 -6.77
CA VAL A 29 -3.12 4.64 -6.05
C VAL A 29 -2.48 3.73 -5.01
N ILE A 30 -2.90 3.85 -3.75
CA ILE A 30 -2.42 2.98 -2.67
C ILE A 30 -3.44 1.86 -2.47
N ILE A 31 -3.00 0.61 -2.54
CA ILE A 31 -3.86 -0.54 -2.28
C ILE A 31 -3.31 -1.33 -1.09
N ASP A 32 -4.15 -1.44 -0.06
CA ASP A 32 -3.86 -2.17 1.17
C ASP A 32 -4.31 -3.62 0.99
N VAL A 33 -3.38 -4.57 1.10
CA VAL A 33 -3.69 -6.00 0.89
C VAL A 33 -3.82 -6.76 2.20
N ARG A 34 -3.95 -6.04 3.32
CA ARG A 34 -4.16 -6.64 4.64
C ARG A 34 -5.59 -7.14 4.78
N THR A 35 -5.94 -7.64 5.95
CA THR A 35 -7.31 -8.11 6.23
C THR A 35 -8.27 -6.93 6.47
N PRO A 36 -9.59 -7.15 6.28
CA PRO A 36 -10.58 -6.12 6.62
C PRO A 36 -10.49 -5.67 8.08
N GLN A 37 -10.15 -6.55 9.01
CA GLN A 37 -10.03 -6.23 10.43
C GLN A 37 -8.84 -5.28 10.67
N GLU A 38 -7.71 -5.54 10.03
CA GLU A 38 -6.55 -4.64 10.13
C GLU A 38 -6.88 -3.26 9.58
N TYR A 39 -7.53 -3.22 8.42
CA TYR A 39 -7.92 -1.96 7.77
C TYR A 39 -8.92 -1.17 8.62
N ALA A 40 -9.89 -1.84 9.20
CA ALA A 40 -10.90 -1.19 10.05
C ALA A 40 -10.27 -0.58 11.30
N PHE A 41 -9.27 -1.23 11.87
CA PHE A 41 -8.60 -0.76 13.06
C PHE A 41 -7.72 0.47 12.79
N GLU A 42 -6.86 0.38 11.80
CA GLU A 42 -6.00 1.48 11.37
C GLU A 42 -5.69 1.32 9.88
N HIS A 43 -5.69 2.41 9.13
CA HIS A 43 -5.32 2.36 7.70
C HIS A 43 -4.84 3.72 7.20
N ILE A 44 -4.18 3.73 6.06
CA ILE A 44 -3.76 4.97 5.39
C ILE A 44 -5.00 5.59 4.76
N GLU A 45 -5.27 6.86 5.07
CA GLU A 45 -6.43 7.56 4.51
C GLU A 45 -6.33 7.61 2.99
N GLY A 46 -7.39 7.17 2.33
CA GLY A 46 -7.45 7.13 0.87
C GLY A 46 -6.95 5.82 0.25
N ALA A 47 -6.35 4.92 1.03
CA ALA A 47 -5.95 3.62 0.51
C ALA A 47 -7.19 2.75 0.27
N LEU A 48 -7.17 2.00 -0.84
CA LEU A 48 -8.24 1.06 -1.17
C LEU A 48 -7.90 -0.30 -0.56
N LEU A 49 -8.90 -1.03 -0.11
CA LEU A 49 -8.70 -2.35 0.48
C LEU A 49 -8.91 -3.44 -0.56
N ALA A 50 -7.91 -4.31 -0.74
CA ALA A 50 -8.02 -5.49 -1.58
C ALA A 50 -7.29 -6.65 -0.87
N PRO A 51 -7.97 -7.36 0.06
CA PRO A 51 -7.30 -8.39 0.88
C PRO A 51 -6.60 -9.45 0.03
N MET A 52 -5.38 -9.80 0.42
CA MET A 52 -4.59 -10.78 -0.33
C MET A 52 -5.33 -12.10 -0.51
N ALA A 53 -6.11 -12.53 0.48
CA ALA A 53 -6.85 -13.80 0.41
C ALA A 53 -7.89 -13.85 -0.70
N MET A 54 -8.36 -12.68 -1.17
CA MET A 54 -9.37 -12.57 -2.23
C MET A 54 -8.82 -11.86 -3.46
N PHE A 55 -7.51 -11.69 -3.52
CA PHE A 55 -6.88 -10.88 -4.55
C PHE A 55 -6.85 -11.60 -5.90
N LYS A 56 -7.17 -10.85 -6.96
CA LYS A 56 -7.09 -11.33 -8.35
C LYS A 56 -6.49 -10.22 -9.20
N PRO A 57 -5.33 -10.44 -9.83
CA PRO A 57 -4.68 -9.40 -10.65
C PRO A 57 -5.59 -8.81 -11.73
N GLN A 58 -6.46 -9.61 -12.33
CA GLN A 58 -7.35 -9.16 -13.40
C GLN A 58 -8.43 -8.18 -12.92
N ASN A 59 -8.65 -8.07 -11.62
CA ASN A 59 -9.65 -7.16 -11.06
C ASN A 59 -9.07 -5.81 -10.65
N LEU A 60 -7.77 -5.60 -10.87
CA LEU A 60 -7.13 -4.33 -10.51
C LEU A 60 -7.49 -3.22 -11.50
N PRO A 61 -7.52 -1.96 -11.03
CA PRO A 61 -7.65 -0.83 -11.95
C PRO A 61 -6.42 -0.72 -12.85
N SER A 62 -6.58 -0.06 -14.00
CA SER A 62 -5.48 0.18 -14.91
C SER A 62 -4.41 1.08 -14.26
N GLN A 63 -3.15 0.83 -14.60
CA GLN A 63 -2.04 1.68 -14.18
C GLN A 63 -1.65 2.73 -15.21
N GLU A 64 -2.42 2.89 -16.29
CA GLU A 64 -2.06 3.83 -17.36
C GLU A 64 -1.96 5.29 -16.87
N GLY A 65 -2.89 5.72 -16.05
CA GLY A 65 -2.87 7.09 -15.53
C GLY A 65 -2.10 7.23 -14.22
N LYS A 66 -2.20 6.22 -13.35
CA LYS A 66 -1.58 6.22 -12.02
C LYS A 66 -1.08 4.83 -11.69
N PRO A 67 0.20 4.67 -11.38
CA PRO A 67 0.68 3.38 -10.91
C PRO A 67 0.09 3.03 -9.55
N ILE A 68 0.00 1.73 -9.29
CA ILE A 68 -0.48 1.18 -8.03
C ILE A 68 0.73 0.90 -7.13
N VAL A 69 0.62 1.31 -5.86
CA VAL A 69 1.59 0.94 -4.84
C VAL A 69 0.87 0.08 -3.81
N PHE A 70 1.24 -1.18 -3.70
CA PHE A 70 0.67 -2.08 -2.71
C PHE A 70 1.35 -1.89 -1.36
N HIS A 71 0.62 -2.11 -0.27
CA HIS A 71 1.23 -2.24 1.05
C HIS A 71 0.50 -3.26 1.90
N CYS A 72 1.19 -3.75 2.92
CA CYS A 72 0.61 -4.60 3.95
C CYS A 72 1.15 -4.15 5.32
N GLY A 73 1.24 -5.05 6.29
CA GLY A 73 1.74 -4.69 7.62
C GLY A 73 3.25 -4.49 7.66
N SER A 74 4.01 -5.37 7.01
CA SER A 74 5.49 -5.37 7.08
C SER A 74 6.19 -5.46 5.73
N GLY A 75 5.46 -5.68 4.64
CA GLY A 75 6.01 -5.79 3.30
C GLY A 75 6.01 -7.21 2.73
N VAL A 76 5.76 -8.22 3.53
CA VAL A 76 5.81 -9.62 3.08
C VAL A 76 4.62 -9.96 2.16
N ARG A 77 3.41 -9.66 2.61
CA ARG A 77 2.19 -9.94 1.82
C ARG A 77 2.13 -9.09 0.56
N SER A 78 2.52 -7.81 0.66
CA SER A 78 2.49 -6.92 -0.51
C SER A 78 3.51 -7.35 -1.56
N ARG A 79 4.65 -7.90 -1.16
CA ARG A 79 5.61 -8.46 -2.11
C ARG A 79 5.01 -9.69 -2.83
N ARG A 80 4.31 -10.56 -2.11
CA ARG A 80 3.65 -11.72 -2.71
C ARG A 80 2.58 -11.31 -3.72
N VAL A 81 1.81 -10.27 -3.38
CA VAL A 81 0.79 -9.73 -4.30
C VAL A 81 1.46 -9.16 -5.54
N ALA A 82 2.56 -8.42 -5.38
CA ALA A 82 3.31 -7.88 -6.51
C ALA A 82 3.85 -9.00 -7.41
N GLU A 83 4.36 -10.08 -6.82
CA GLU A 83 4.85 -11.24 -7.57
C GLU A 83 3.73 -11.90 -8.38
N ALA A 84 2.54 -12.03 -7.80
CA ALA A 84 1.38 -12.57 -8.51
C ALA A 84 0.98 -11.68 -9.69
N CYS A 85 1.07 -10.36 -9.55
CA CYS A 85 0.81 -9.44 -10.65
C CYS A 85 1.82 -9.62 -11.78
N MET A 86 3.10 -9.74 -11.44
CA MET A 86 4.15 -9.93 -12.45
C MET A 86 3.97 -11.27 -13.18
N GLU A 87 3.59 -12.32 -12.46
CA GLU A 87 3.26 -13.61 -13.07
C GLU A 87 2.06 -13.51 -14.02
N ALA A 88 1.12 -12.63 -13.73
CA ALA A 88 -0.06 -12.40 -14.56
C ALA A 88 0.22 -11.50 -15.76
N GLY A 89 1.46 -11.02 -15.93
CA GLY A 89 1.85 -10.23 -17.09
C GLY A 89 2.05 -8.74 -16.85
N PHE A 90 1.94 -8.28 -15.61
CA PHE A 90 2.25 -6.88 -15.30
C PHE A 90 3.74 -6.65 -15.46
N THR A 91 4.11 -5.65 -16.25
CA THR A 91 5.52 -5.38 -16.54
C THR A 91 6.15 -4.41 -15.55
N ARG A 92 5.36 -3.73 -14.77
CA ARG A 92 5.81 -2.82 -13.72
C ARG A 92 4.81 -2.86 -12.57
N ILE A 93 5.33 -3.04 -11.36
CA ILE A 93 4.50 -3.08 -10.16
C ILE A 93 5.32 -2.54 -8.98
N ALA A 94 4.65 -1.95 -8.01
CA ALA A 94 5.31 -1.33 -6.87
C ALA A 94 4.70 -1.76 -5.55
N HIS A 95 5.53 -1.79 -4.49
CA HIS A 95 5.01 -1.87 -3.13
C HIS A 95 5.78 -0.93 -2.19
N MET A 96 5.21 -0.67 -1.02
CA MET A 96 5.84 0.15 0.00
C MET A 96 6.65 -0.74 0.94
N THR A 97 7.94 -0.45 1.03
CA THR A 97 8.87 -1.17 1.89
C THR A 97 8.50 -1.00 3.36
N GLY A 98 8.52 -2.11 4.11
CA GLY A 98 8.24 -2.08 5.54
C GLY A 98 6.78 -1.92 5.91
N GLY A 99 5.91 -1.67 4.94
CA GLY A 99 4.46 -1.64 5.13
C GLY A 99 3.96 -0.57 6.09
N PHE A 100 2.80 -0.84 6.67
CA PHE A 100 2.15 0.10 7.59
C PHE A 100 2.99 0.39 8.84
N THR A 101 3.75 -0.59 9.30
CA THR A 101 4.68 -0.40 10.42
C THR A 101 5.69 0.71 10.09
N ALA A 102 6.31 0.65 8.91
CA ALA A 102 7.27 1.67 8.48
C ALA A 102 6.59 3.04 8.27
N TRP A 103 5.36 3.05 7.76
CA TRP A 103 4.57 4.28 7.60
C TRP A 103 4.40 4.98 8.95
N LYS A 104 4.02 4.23 9.98
CA LYS A 104 3.84 4.78 11.33
C LYS A 104 5.17 5.21 11.95
N GLU A 105 6.24 4.47 11.74
CA GLU A 105 7.58 4.84 12.21
C GLU A 105 8.09 6.13 11.56
N ALA A 106 7.69 6.38 10.33
CA ALA A 106 8.01 7.62 9.62
C ALA A 106 7.16 8.80 10.08
N LYS A 107 6.26 8.61 11.07
CA LYS A 107 5.39 9.65 11.63
C LYS A 107 4.42 10.23 10.61
N LEU A 108 3.98 9.41 9.67
CA LEU A 108 3.00 9.84 8.67
C LEU A 108 1.57 9.62 9.19
N PRO A 109 0.61 10.46 8.77
CA PRO A 109 -0.75 10.37 9.29
C PRO A 109 -1.50 9.14 8.78
N TYR A 110 -2.43 8.65 9.59
CA TYR A 110 -3.28 7.51 9.24
C TYR A 110 -4.63 7.63 9.95
N VAL A 111 -5.58 6.81 9.53
CA VAL A 111 -6.88 6.74 10.19
C VAL A 111 -6.81 5.68 11.30
N GLY A 112 -7.21 6.06 12.50
CA GLY A 112 -7.33 5.14 13.64
C GLY A 112 -8.71 5.27 14.26
N ILE A 113 -8.90 4.64 15.40
CA ILE A 113 -10.18 4.64 16.11
C ILE A 113 -10.02 5.41 17.41
N ASN A 114 -10.96 6.34 17.67
CA ASN A 114 -11.03 7.02 18.94
C ASN A 114 -11.51 5.99 20.00
N PRO A 115 -10.69 5.65 21.01
CA PRO A 115 -11.05 4.60 21.97
C PRO A 115 -12.24 4.98 22.86
N ALA A 116 -12.55 6.27 22.98
CA ALA A 116 -13.66 6.72 23.81
C ALA A 116 -15.02 6.58 23.11
N THR A 117 -15.03 6.72 21.76
CA THR A 117 -16.29 6.74 20.99
C THR A 117 -16.39 5.62 19.97
N GLY A 118 -15.27 4.97 19.62
CA GLY A 118 -15.24 3.99 18.54
C GLY A 118 -15.27 4.61 17.15
N ALA A 119 -15.29 5.93 17.04
CA ALA A 119 -15.36 6.60 15.73
C ALA A 119 -13.99 6.65 15.07
N PRO A 120 -13.94 6.55 13.73
CA PRO A 120 -12.69 6.76 12.99
C PRO A 120 -12.19 8.20 13.18
N ARG A 121 -10.87 8.35 13.25
CA ARG A 121 -10.25 9.69 13.32
C ARG A 121 -8.89 9.66 12.64
N VAL A 122 -8.48 10.79 12.07
CA VAL A 122 -7.12 10.92 11.54
C VAL A 122 -6.16 11.10 12.70
N VAL A 123 -5.13 10.27 12.74
CA VAL A 123 -4.05 10.34 13.72
C VAL A 123 -2.86 10.99 13.03
N GLU A 124 -2.40 12.12 13.58
CA GLU A 124 -1.22 12.82 13.07
C GLU A 124 -0.12 12.72 14.11
N PRO A 125 0.81 11.76 13.95
CA PRO A 125 1.87 11.57 14.93
C PRO A 125 2.73 12.81 15.08
N THR A 126 3.03 13.18 16.32
CA THR A 126 3.94 14.28 16.60
C THR A 126 5.34 13.75 16.83
N THR A 127 6.34 14.52 16.44
CA THR A 127 7.74 14.17 16.65
C THR A 127 8.18 14.43 18.10
#